data_dcd2ec601f317d272518a6674cceb487
#
_entry.id   dcd2ec601f317d272518a6674cceb487
#
_cell.length_a   1.000
_cell.length_b   1.000
_cell.length_c   1.000
_cell.angle_alpha   90.00
_cell.angle_beta   90.00
_cell.angle_gamma   90.00
#
_symmetry.space_group_name_H-M   'P 1'
#
loop_
_entity.id
_entity.type
_entity.pdbx_description
1 polymer ?
#
loop_
_entity_poly.entity_id
_entity_poly.type
_entity_poly.pdbx_seq_one_letter_code
_entity_poly.pdbx_strand_id
1 'polypeptide(L)'
;MFGTWPDMAYAVTKMSQFTANPNQEHLDWVLYICCYLIGTSKYALVYDGKGSGGLIRFADSDWASDPITRKSTMGYLVKLANGVFCWNSCTQKSIVLSSTEAEYMSLSDTSRQLVWICSLFEELGIKLMPIPLCGDNQGSIFLASNLVQEKQIKHIDLCYHYICKVICS
;
A
#
# COMPACT_ATOMS: atom_id res chain seq x y z
N MET A 1 -17.02 1.21 -1.74
CA MET A 1 -16.27 0.42 -2.73
C MET A 1 -14.91 -0.02 -2.21
N PHE A 2 -14.17 0.83 -1.53
CA PHE A 2 -12.87 0.46 -0.95
C PHE A 2 -12.93 -0.61 0.16
N GLY A 3 -14.10 -0.95 0.67
CA GLY A 3 -14.26 -1.90 1.76
C GLY A 3 -14.39 -3.37 1.38
N THR A 4 -14.59 -3.72 0.10
CA THR A 4 -14.95 -5.08 -0.29
C THR A 4 -14.25 -5.63 -1.54
N TRP A 5 -13.62 -4.78 -2.36
CA TRP A 5 -13.00 -5.17 -3.65
C TRP A 5 -11.57 -4.63 -3.75
N PRO A 6 -10.57 -5.34 -3.22
CA PRO A 6 -9.18 -4.89 -3.20
C PRO A 6 -8.57 -4.71 -4.59
N ASP A 7 -8.91 -5.56 -5.53
CA ASP A 7 -8.45 -5.55 -6.92
C ASP A 7 -8.91 -4.34 -7.73
N MET A 8 -9.94 -3.64 -7.26
CA MET A 8 -10.44 -2.43 -7.91
C MET A 8 -9.87 -1.13 -7.31
N ALA A 9 -9.14 -1.20 -6.21
CA ALA A 9 -8.68 -0.02 -5.48
C ALA A 9 -7.87 0.92 -6.37
N TYR A 10 -6.95 0.40 -7.17
CA TYR A 10 -6.16 1.19 -8.11
C TYR A 10 -7.02 1.85 -9.19
N ALA A 11 -7.86 1.07 -9.89
CA ALA A 11 -8.68 1.58 -10.99
C ALA A 11 -9.63 2.69 -10.54
N VAL A 12 -10.28 2.52 -9.40
CA VAL A 12 -11.19 3.52 -8.82
C VAL A 12 -10.43 4.75 -8.37
N THR A 13 -9.26 4.60 -7.73
CA THR A 13 -8.40 5.73 -7.33
C THR A 13 -7.95 6.53 -8.54
N LYS A 14 -7.55 5.85 -9.62
CA LYS A 14 -7.11 6.51 -10.85
C LYS A 14 -8.25 7.29 -11.51
N MET A 15 -9.43 6.71 -11.63
CA MET A 15 -10.59 7.38 -12.23
C MET A 15 -11.12 8.53 -11.38
N SER A 16 -11.01 8.45 -10.06
CA SER A 16 -11.43 9.54 -9.16
C SER A 16 -10.67 10.86 -9.38
N GLN A 17 -9.48 10.81 -9.97
CA GLN A 17 -8.68 12.00 -10.30
C GLN A 17 -9.34 12.87 -11.39
N PHE A 18 -10.19 12.29 -12.24
CA PHE A 18 -10.83 12.95 -13.38
C PHE A 18 -12.27 13.38 -13.13
N THR A 19 -12.77 13.25 -11.90
CA THR A 19 -14.18 13.58 -11.55
C THR A 19 -14.54 15.05 -11.78
N ALA A 20 -13.59 15.98 -11.63
CA ALA A 20 -13.83 17.41 -11.82
C ALA A 20 -13.97 17.84 -13.30
N ASN A 21 -13.30 17.11 -14.21
CA ASN A 21 -13.34 17.42 -15.64
C ASN A 21 -13.22 16.12 -16.46
N PRO A 22 -14.30 15.30 -16.51
CA PRO A 22 -14.29 14.04 -17.24
C PRO A 22 -14.38 14.26 -18.76
N ASN A 23 -13.81 13.36 -19.53
CA ASN A 23 -13.98 13.25 -20.98
C ASN A 23 -14.62 11.90 -21.33
N GLN A 24 -14.87 11.67 -22.63
CA GLN A 24 -15.48 10.42 -23.11
C GLN A 24 -14.62 9.20 -22.76
N GLU A 25 -13.33 9.28 -22.90
CA GLU A 25 -12.40 8.19 -22.58
C GLU A 25 -12.50 7.79 -21.10
N HIS A 26 -12.60 8.75 -20.19
CA HIS A 26 -12.78 8.46 -18.75
C HIS A 26 -14.11 7.75 -18.48
N LEU A 27 -15.18 8.09 -19.21
CA LEU A 27 -16.44 7.39 -19.10
C LEU A 27 -16.33 5.94 -19.58
N ASP A 28 -15.63 5.70 -20.70
CA ASP A 28 -15.40 4.37 -21.23
C ASP A 28 -14.63 3.49 -20.24
N TRP A 29 -13.62 4.05 -19.57
CA TRP A 29 -12.89 3.37 -18.48
C TRP A 29 -13.81 3.01 -17.30
N VAL A 30 -14.69 3.91 -16.89
CA VAL A 30 -15.67 3.62 -15.82
C VAL A 30 -16.62 2.53 -16.23
N LEU A 31 -17.11 2.52 -17.47
CA LEU A 31 -17.96 1.44 -18.01
C LEU A 31 -17.21 0.10 -18.00
N TYR A 32 -15.92 0.09 -18.37
CA TYR A 32 -15.09 -1.11 -18.29
C TYR A 32 -15.00 -1.65 -16.86
N ILE A 33 -14.82 -0.76 -15.85
CA ILE A 33 -14.87 -1.13 -14.42
C ILE A 33 -16.22 -1.77 -14.06
N CYS A 34 -17.34 -1.22 -14.55
CA CYS A 34 -18.67 -1.78 -14.33
C CYS A 34 -18.82 -3.19 -14.96
N CYS A 35 -18.31 -3.38 -16.18
CA CYS A 35 -18.29 -4.70 -16.83
C CYS A 35 -17.48 -5.71 -16.02
N TYR A 36 -16.33 -5.31 -15.48
CA TYR A 36 -15.51 -6.14 -14.60
C TYR A 36 -16.30 -6.58 -13.36
N LEU A 37 -16.98 -5.64 -12.69
CA LEU A 37 -17.82 -5.95 -11.53
C LEU A 37 -18.93 -6.95 -11.83
N ILE A 38 -19.60 -6.81 -12.97
CA ILE A 38 -20.63 -7.74 -13.41
C ILE A 38 -20.03 -9.13 -13.64
N GLY A 39 -18.89 -9.20 -14.35
CA GLY A 39 -18.20 -10.45 -14.65
C GLY A 39 -17.66 -11.19 -13.43
N THR A 40 -17.30 -10.43 -12.37
CA THR A 40 -16.71 -10.96 -11.13
C THR A 40 -17.66 -10.93 -9.94
N SER A 41 -18.96 -10.73 -10.18
CA SER A 41 -19.99 -10.59 -9.12
C SER A 41 -20.10 -11.79 -8.17
N LYS A 42 -19.60 -12.96 -8.58
CA LYS A 42 -19.57 -14.19 -7.77
C LYS A 42 -18.25 -14.40 -7.02
N TYR A 43 -17.25 -13.52 -7.20
CA TYR A 43 -15.99 -13.61 -6.48
C TYR A 43 -16.18 -13.12 -5.05
N ALA A 44 -15.40 -13.69 -4.14
CA ALA A 44 -15.45 -13.34 -2.73
C ALA A 44 -14.06 -13.31 -2.12
N LEU A 45 -13.88 -12.51 -1.09
CA LEU A 45 -12.74 -12.63 -0.20
C LEU A 45 -12.95 -13.83 0.72
N VAL A 46 -12.01 -14.77 0.71
CA VAL A 46 -12.09 -15.99 1.50
C VAL A 46 -11.08 -15.95 2.63
N TYR A 47 -11.55 -16.23 3.84
CA TYR A 47 -10.73 -16.39 5.04
C TYR A 47 -10.84 -17.84 5.48
N ASP A 48 -9.86 -18.68 5.15
CA ASP A 48 -9.95 -20.12 5.40
C ASP A 48 -9.49 -20.56 6.80
N GLY A 49 -8.86 -19.66 7.54
CA GLY A 49 -8.35 -19.92 8.89
C GLY A 49 -7.25 -20.99 8.97
N LYS A 50 -6.81 -21.55 7.85
CA LYS A 50 -5.82 -22.65 7.80
C LYS A 50 -4.38 -22.17 7.75
N GLY A 51 -4.16 -20.87 7.56
CA GLY A 51 -2.82 -20.29 7.58
C GLY A 51 -2.19 -20.28 8.97
N SER A 52 -0.94 -19.90 9.06
CA SER A 52 -0.18 -19.75 10.32
C SER A 52 -0.74 -18.70 11.28
N GLY A 53 -1.90 -18.12 10.98
CA GLY A 53 -2.60 -17.13 11.80
C GLY A 53 -1.93 -15.74 11.83
N GLY A 54 -0.77 -15.58 11.21
CA GLY A 54 -0.03 -14.32 11.19
C GLY A 54 -0.54 -13.32 10.14
N LEU A 55 -0.34 -12.04 10.41
CA LEU A 55 -0.46 -11.00 9.42
C LEU A 55 0.74 -11.05 8.47
N ILE A 56 0.48 -10.94 7.17
CA ILE A 56 1.51 -10.78 6.14
C ILE A 56 1.17 -9.52 5.37
N ARG A 57 2.19 -8.74 5.05
CA ARG A 57 2.01 -7.46 4.38
C ARG A 57 2.89 -7.32 3.17
N PHE A 58 2.29 -6.74 2.12
CA PHE A 58 2.95 -6.39 0.87
C PHE A 58 2.83 -4.89 0.67
N ALA A 59 3.90 -4.25 0.24
CA ALA A 59 3.93 -2.87 -0.18
C ALA A 59 4.62 -2.78 -1.54
N ASP A 60 4.14 -1.90 -2.39
CA ASP A 60 4.61 -1.70 -3.74
C ASP A 60 4.44 -0.23 -4.15
N SER A 61 5.22 0.21 -5.13
CA SER A 61 5.15 1.58 -5.64
C SER A 61 5.52 1.64 -7.12
N ASP A 62 4.62 2.20 -7.92
CA ASP A 62 4.87 2.50 -9.33
C ASP A 62 5.42 3.93 -9.46
N TRP A 63 6.74 4.02 -9.71
CA TRP A 63 7.48 5.28 -9.75
C TRP A 63 7.04 6.18 -10.90
N ALA A 64 6.74 7.44 -10.58
CA ALA A 64 6.39 8.49 -11.54
C ALA A 64 5.26 8.09 -12.51
N SER A 65 4.32 7.27 -12.06
CA SER A 65 3.22 6.71 -12.87
C SER A 65 2.21 7.73 -13.36
N ASP A 66 2.15 8.90 -12.74
CA ASP A 66 1.33 10.01 -13.24
C ASP A 66 2.10 10.82 -14.29
N PRO A 67 1.67 10.83 -15.57
CA PRO A 67 2.39 11.52 -16.64
C PRO A 67 2.38 13.05 -16.50
N ILE A 68 1.40 13.62 -15.80
CA ILE A 68 1.24 15.06 -15.64
C ILE A 68 2.00 15.55 -14.40
N THR A 69 1.73 14.97 -13.24
CA THR A 69 2.30 15.43 -11.98
C THR A 69 3.64 14.74 -11.64
N ARG A 70 3.99 13.68 -12.38
CA ARG A 70 5.16 12.83 -12.13
C ARG A 70 5.20 12.22 -10.72
N LYS A 71 4.07 12.18 -10.06
CA LYS A 71 3.93 11.51 -8.76
C LYS A 71 3.83 10.00 -8.93
N SER A 72 4.36 9.28 -7.97
CA SER A 72 4.29 7.84 -7.89
C SER A 72 2.93 7.41 -7.32
N THR A 73 2.45 6.25 -7.76
CA THR A 73 1.33 5.57 -7.10
C THR A 73 1.90 4.55 -6.14
N MET A 74 1.39 4.48 -4.94
CA MET A 74 1.76 3.48 -3.95
C MET A 74 0.56 2.66 -3.52
N GLY A 75 0.82 1.42 -3.14
CA GLY A 75 -0.18 0.52 -2.65
C GLY A 75 0.34 -0.39 -1.55
N TYR A 76 -0.58 -0.83 -0.70
CA TYR A 76 -0.30 -1.91 0.23
C TYR A 76 -1.48 -2.89 0.32
N LEU A 77 -1.15 -4.09 0.75
CA LEU A 77 -2.10 -5.15 0.99
C LEU A 77 -1.68 -5.93 2.24
N VAL A 78 -2.61 -6.09 3.17
CA VAL A 78 -2.42 -6.86 4.40
C VAL A 78 -3.32 -8.08 4.35
N LYS A 79 -2.74 -9.26 4.57
CA LYS A 79 -3.46 -10.54 4.63
C LYS A 79 -3.55 -11.04 6.07
N LEU A 80 -4.70 -11.60 6.42
CA LEU A 80 -4.95 -12.32 7.65
C LEU A 80 -5.70 -13.63 7.31
N ALA A 81 -5.32 -14.75 7.87
CA ALA A 81 -5.94 -16.05 7.63
C ALA A 81 -6.11 -16.37 6.12
N ASN A 82 -5.08 -16.11 5.33
CA ASN A 82 -5.01 -16.21 3.88
C ASN A 82 -5.91 -15.25 3.09
N GLY A 83 -6.81 -14.52 3.72
CA GLY A 83 -7.65 -13.51 3.09
C GLY A 83 -7.06 -12.10 3.16
N VAL A 84 -7.42 -11.25 2.20
CA VAL A 84 -7.06 -9.83 2.24
C VAL A 84 -7.93 -9.12 3.26
N PHE A 85 -7.29 -8.48 4.23
CA PHE A 85 -7.94 -7.85 5.38
C PHE A 85 -7.96 -6.31 5.28
N CYS A 86 -6.86 -5.72 4.79
CA CYS A 86 -6.73 -4.29 4.63
C CYS A 86 -5.90 -3.98 3.39
N TRP A 87 -6.26 -2.93 2.66
CA TRP A 87 -5.55 -2.51 1.45
C TRP A 87 -5.73 -1.02 1.19
N ASN A 88 -4.83 -0.46 0.42
CA ASN A 88 -4.93 0.89 -0.07
C ASN A 88 -4.21 1.01 -1.42
N SER A 89 -4.66 1.97 -2.23
CA SER A 89 -3.95 2.46 -3.40
C SER A 89 -4.13 3.97 -3.45
N CYS A 90 -3.03 4.72 -3.48
CA CYS A 90 -3.08 6.18 -3.51
C CYS A 90 -1.86 6.77 -4.21
N THR A 91 -2.01 8.01 -4.69
CA THR A 91 -0.89 8.78 -5.23
C THR A 91 -0.05 9.35 -4.08
N GLN A 92 1.25 9.26 -4.18
CA GLN A 92 2.18 9.86 -3.22
C GLN A 92 2.02 11.39 -3.18
N LYS A 93 2.17 11.97 -2.01
CA LYS A 93 2.01 13.43 -1.82
C LYS A 93 3.16 14.22 -2.46
N SER A 94 4.37 13.70 -2.38
CA SER A 94 5.60 14.28 -2.91
C SER A 94 6.05 13.58 -4.20
N ILE A 95 6.80 14.32 -5.02
CA ILE A 95 7.54 13.75 -6.14
C ILE A 95 8.85 13.23 -5.57
N VAL A 96 9.24 12.03 -6.01
CA VAL A 96 10.47 11.35 -5.62
C VAL A 96 11.38 11.16 -6.83
N LEU A 97 12.69 11.11 -6.60
CA LEU A 97 13.68 11.14 -7.66
C LEU A 97 14.09 9.75 -8.18
N SER A 98 13.74 8.70 -7.46
CA SER A 98 14.07 7.32 -7.84
C SER A 98 12.98 6.32 -7.46
N SER A 99 12.98 5.15 -8.11
CA SER A 99 12.11 4.04 -7.76
C SER A 99 12.37 3.55 -6.34
N THR A 100 13.63 3.45 -5.91
CA THR A 100 14.01 3.08 -4.54
C THR A 100 13.40 4.03 -3.50
N GLU A 101 13.39 5.32 -3.77
CA GLU A 101 12.78 6.33 -2.91
C GLU A 101 11.25 6.17 -2.86
N ALA A 102 10.61 5.93 -4.01
CA ALA A 102 9.18 5.68 -4.09
C ALA A 102 8.76 4.45 -3.27
N GLU A 103 9.51 3.36 -3.41
CA GLU A 103 9.32 2.13 -2.64
C GLU A 103 9.51 2.36 -1.13
N TYR A 104 10.57 3.08 -0.77
CA TYR A 104 10.84 3.41 0.63
C TYR A 104 9.69 4.23 1.27
N MET A 105 9.14 5.19 0.53
CA MET A 105 7.96 5.96 0.96
C MET A 105 6.73 5.05 1.12
N SER A 106 6.52 4.09 0.22
CA SER A 106 5.46 3.09 0.32
C SER A 106 5.62 2.21 1.57
N LEU A 107 6.83 1.72 1.84
CA LEU A 107 7.16 0.97 3.05
C LEU A 107 6.86 1.78 4.33
N SER A 108 7.21 3.07 4.34
CA SER A 108 6.97 3.97 5.48
C SER A 108 5.49 4.16 5.74
N ASP A 109 4.71 4.49 4.71
CA ASP A 109 3.27 4.72 4.86
C ASP A 109 2.55 3.46 5.34
N THR A 110 2.95 2.33 4.77
CA THR A 110 2.43 1.03 5.14
C THR A 110 2.81 0.67 6.58
N SER A 111 3.99 1.04 7.08
CA SER A 111 4.40 0.80 8.47
C SER A 111 3.53 1.57 9.47
N ARG A 112 3.11 2.78 9.13
CA ARG A 112 2.15 3.55 9.95
C ARG A 112 0.81 2.83 10.12
N GLN A 113 0.31 2.23 9.03
CA GLN A 113 -0.92 1.45 9.09
C GLN A 113 -0.78 0.18 9.95
N LEU A 114 0.40 -0.44 9.94
CA LEU A 114 0.63 -1.60 10.81
C LEU A 114 0.58 -1.25 12.28
N VAL A 115 1.19 -0.14 12.68
CA VAL A 115 1.14 0.28 14.09
C VAL A 115 -0.31 0.46 14.53
N TRP A 116 -1.15 1.06 13.71
CA TRP A 116 -2.57 1.18 13.99
C TRP A 116 -3.25 -0.20 14.10
N ILE A 117 -2.96 -1.12 13.17
CA ILE A 117 -3.50 -2.49 13.21
C ILE A 117 -3.03 -3.20 14.48
N CYS A 118 -1.74 -3.10 14.84
CA CYS A 118 -1.22 -3.70 16.07
C CYS A 118 -1.94 -3.18 17.32
N SER A 119 -2.10 -1.86 17.43
CA SER A 119 -2.83 -1.25 18.54
C SER A 119 -4.28 -1.76 18.63
N LEU A 120 -4.96 -1.87 17.48
CA LEU A 120 -6.31 -2.41 17.44
C LEU A 120 -6.39 -3.85 17.97
N PHE A 121 -5.44 -4.71 17.54
CA PHE A 121 -5.41 -6.11 17.99
C PHE A 121 -5.02 -6.22 19.47
N GLU A 122 -4.14 -5.36 19.97
CA GLU A 122 -3.80 -5.28 21.40
C GLU A 122 -5.04 -4.92 22.24
N GLU A 123 -5.84 -3.94 21.81
CA GLU A 123 -7.11 -3.57 22.48
C GLU A 123 -8.11 -4.74 22.49
N LEU A 124 -8.08 -5.59 21.44
CA LEU A 124 -8.87 -6.83 21.40
C LEU A 124 -8.28 -7.98 22.23
N GLY A 125 -7.16 -7.76 22.93
CA GLY A 125 -6.47 -8.77 23.71
C GLY A 125 -5.70 -9.81 22.88
N ILE A 126 -5.46 -9.54 21.60
CA ILE A 126 -4.76 -10.43 20.68
C ILE A 126 -3.32 -9.93 20.48
N LYS A 127 -2.36 -10.69 20.95
CA LYS A 127 -0.95 -10.38 20.73
C LYS A 127 -0.49 -10.89 19.38
N LEU A 128 -0.16 -9.97 18.47
CA LEU A 128 0.38 -10.32 17.16
C LEU A 128 1.85 -10.71 17.27
N MET A 129 2.25 -11.70 16.47
CA MET A 129 3.66 -12.02 16.23
C MET A 129 4.31 -10.90 15.38
N PRO A 130 5.65 -10.78 15.34
CA PRO A 130 6.31 -9.87 14.43
C PRO A 130 5.78 -10.04 13.01
N ILE A 131 5.34 -8.94 12.39
CA ILE A 131 4.67 -8.95 11.09
C ILE A 131 5.71 -8.76 9.98
N PRO A 132 5.91 -9.75 9.10
CA PRO A 132 6.84 -9.58 7.99
C PRO A 132 6.36 -8.49 7.04
N LEU A 133 7.28 -7.59 6.66
CA LEU A 133 7.10 -6.58 5.65
C LEU A 133 7.77 -7.06 4.36
N CYS A 134 6.97 -7.34 3.35
CA CYS A 134 7.44 -7.78 2.04
C CYS A 134 7.43 -6.60 1.06
N GLY A 135 8.57 -6.28 0.51
CA GLY A 135 8.78 -5.39 -0.63
C GLY A 135 9.69 -6.10 -1.63
N ASP A 136 9.63 -5.77 -2.90
CA ASP A 136 10.43 -6.39 -3.96
C ASP A 136 11.73 -5.63 -4.24
N ASN A 137 11.82 -4.37 -3.84
CA ASN A 137 13.00 -3.53 -4.06
C ASN A 137 14.06 -3.73 -2.98
N GLN A 138 15.14 -4.41 -3.32
CA GLN A 138 16.26 -4.66 -2.39
C GLN A 138 16.91 -3.38 -1.87
N GLY A 139 16.97 -2.31 -2.69
CA GLY A 139 17.52 -1.02 -2.29
C GLY A 139 16.69 -0.36 -1.19
N SER A 140 15.37 -0.41 -1.28
CA SER A 140 14.47 0.14 -0.26
C SER A 140 14.55 -0.65 1.05
N ILE A 141 14.66 -1.99 0.97
CA ILE A 141 14.85 -2.87 2.13
C ILE A 141 16.22 -2.59 2.78
N PHE A 142 17.27 -2.42 1.98
CA PHE A 142 18.59 -2.08 2.49
C PHE A 142 18.60 -0.71 3.18
N LEU A 143 17.94 0.30 2.61
CA LEU A 143 17.77 1.61 3.26
C LEU A 143 17.00 1.49 4.58
N ALA A 144 15.94 0.69 4.63
CA ALA A 144 15.17 0.46 5.85
C ALA A 144 15.95 -0.27 6.95
N SER A 145 16.94 -1.09 6.57
CA SER A 145 17.73 -1.91 7.51
C SER A 145 19.00 -1.21 8.02
N ASN A 146 19.50 -0.19 7.31
CA ASN A 146 20.80 0.43 7.61
C ASN A 146 20.66 1.85 8.14
N LEU A 147 20.92 2.01 9.41
CA LEU A 147 20.91 3.27 10.17
C LEU A 147 21.98 4.31 9.72
N VAL A 148 22.93 3.94 8.85
CA VAL A 148 24.18 4.70 8.63
C VAL A 148 24.10 5.72 7.50
N GLN A 149 23.10 5.68 6.62
CA GLN A 149 23.03 6.59 5.46
C GLN A 149 22.21 7.86 5.67
N GLU A 150 22.05 8.30 6.90
CA GLU A 150 21.22 9.45 7.35
C GLU A 150 21.51 10.81 6.67
N LYS A 151 22.61 11.00 5.97
CA LYS A 151 23.06 12.35 5.60
C LYS A 151 22.63 12.83 4.21
N GLN A 152 22.04 12.00 3.37
CA GLN A 152 21.81 12.39 1.97
C GLN A 152 20.35 12.71 1.58
N ILE A 153 19.36 12.37 2.40
CA ILE A 153 17.95 12.47 2.01
C ILE A 153 17.11 13.14 3.12
N LYS A 154 17.26 14.44 3.30
CA LYS A 154 16.58 15.21 4.37
C LYS A 154 15.06 15.15 4.41
N HIS A 155 14.38 14.95 3.28
CA HIS A 155 12.91 14.88 3.23
C HIS A 155 12.36 13.48 3.51
N ILE A 156 13.21 12.45 3.48
CA ILE A 156 12.88 11.07 3.87
C ILE A 156 13.12 10.84 5.38
N ASP A 157 13.79 11.75 6.04
CA ASP A 157 14.27 11.62 7.41
C ASP A 157 13.18 11.20 8.41
N LEU A 158 12.01 11.83 8.36
CA LEU A 158 10.88 11.49 9.22
C LEU A 158 10.32 10.08 8.93
N CYS A 159 10.26 9.68 7.67
CA CYS A 159 9.81 8.35 7.26
C CYS A 159 10.81 7.28 7.67
N TYR A 160 12.10 7.58 7.54
CA TYR A 160 13.21 6.72 7.93
C TYR A 160 13.21 6.41 9.42
N HIS A 161 13.18 7.43 10.27
CA HIS A 161 13.11 7.25 11.72
C HIS A 161 11.91 6.43 12.17
N TYR A 162 10.79 6.55 11.48
CA TYR A 162 9.59 5.81 11.80
C TYR A 162 9.74 4.32 11.46
N ILE A 163 10.24 3.98 10.26
CA ILE A 163 10.46 2.57 9.85
C ILE A 163 11.47 1.91 10.78
N CYS A 164 12.60 2.54 11.05
CA CYS A 164 13.63 1.99 11.93
C CYS A 164 13.08 1.74 13.34
N LYS A 165 12.25 2.64 13.86
CA LYS A 165 11.60 2.44 15.17
C LYS A 165 10.65 1.25 15.19
N VAL A 166 9.93 0.98 14.11
CA VAL A 166 8.98 -0.13 14.00
C VAL A 166 9.67 -1.47 13.75
N ILE A 167 10.77 -1.48 12.99
CA ILE A 167 11.52 -2.72 12.70
C ILE A 167 12.38 -3.15 13.90
N CYS A 168 12.88 -2.20 14.69
CA CYS A 168 13.77 -2.47 15.84
C CYS A 168 13.04 -2.67 17.18
N SER A 169 11.73 -2.46 17.24
CA SER A 169 10.90 -2.71 18.42
C SER A 169 10.21 -4.06 18.36
#